data_bc88c4ee92979a9811ef1060c10ce526
#
_entry.id   bc88c4ee92979a9811ef1060c10ce526
#
_cell.length_a   1.000
_cell.length_b   1.000
_cell.length_c   1.000
_cell.angle_alpha   90.00
_cell.angle_beta   90.00
_cell.angle_gamma   90.00
#
_symmetry.space_group_name_H-M   'P 1'
#
loop_
_entity.id
_entity.type
_entity.pdbx_description
1 polymer ?
#
loop_
_entity_poly.entity_id
_entity_poly.type
_entity_poly.pdbx_seq_one_letter_code
_entity_poly.pdbx_strand_id
1 'polypeptide(L)'
;MNLFHEEQYEIKVFQRWFLGSLGKKLTLSRVEPEDFSYMLPRFPHEIHYEIPSLGINAMGTFEITYDPYQFSSIDYYEKTLYEGYNYSDNPVIRFHNNQVIDGKRILIIKDSFANVIVPFLSLGVENLCVIDTRMFTGSLLRFTDEYRPDIVLIIANPSSYERPIDWESHTSFFDFR
;
A
#
# COMPACT_ATOMS: atom_id res chain seq x y z
N MET A 1 -5.48 17.45 -13.25
CA MET A 1 -4.04 17.18 -13.42
C MET A 1 -3.89 15.80 -14.04
N ASN A 2 -3.04 15.62 -15.04
CA ASN A 2 -2.77 14.29 -15.60
C ASN A 2 -1.57 13.68 -14.84
N LEU A 3 -1.82 12.72 -13.97
CA LEU A 3 -0.82 12.10 -13.09
C LEU A 3 0.03 11.01 -13.78
N PHE A 4 -0.13 10.80 -15.10
CA PHE A 4 0.44 9.66 -15.81
C PHE A 4 1.67 9.97 -16.66
N HIS A 5 2.33 11.12 -16.45
CA HIS A 5 3.56 11.46 -17.16
C HIS A 5 4.78 11.18 -16.29
N GLU A 6 5.67 10.31 -16.75
CA GLU A 6 6.91 9.94 -16.07
C GLU A 6 7.75 11.15 -15.65
N GLU A 7 7.75 12.21 -16.49
CA GLU A 7 8.47 13.47 -16.24
C GLU A 7 8.01 14.20 -14.94
N GLN A 8 6.82 13.85 -14.44
CA GLN A 8 6.28 14.40 -13.20
C GLN A 8 6.82 13.72 -11.94
N TYR A 9 7.67 12.70 -12.11
CA TYR A 9 8.24 11.94 -11.02
C TYR A 9 9.76 11.95 -11.06
N GLU A 10 10.37 11.98 -9.89
CA GLU A 10 11.77 11.64 -9.68
C GLU A 10 11.87 10.13 -9.44
N ILE A 11 12.69 9.45 -10.23
CA ILE A 11 12.95 8.03 -10.05
C ILE A 11 14.24 7.88 -9.24
N LYS A 12 14.15 7.26 -8.08
CA LYS A 12 15.33 6.88 -7.27
C LYS A 12 15.57 5.38 -7.40
N VAL A 13 16.82 5.02 -7.68
CA VAL A 13 17.23 3.63 -7.91
C VAL A 13 18.19 3.19 -6.82
N PHE A 14 17.85 2.09 -6.16
CA PHE A 14 18.71 1.35 -5.24
C PHE A 14 19.31 0.17 -5.97
N GLN A 15 20.56 0.32 -6.41
CA GLN A 15 21.24 -0.70 -7.21
C GLN A 15 21.53 -1.94 -6.38
N ARG A 16 20.98 -3.10 -6.83
CA ARG A 16 21.17 -4.41 -6.21
C ARG A 16 20.71 -4.48 -4.74
N TRP A 17 19.67 -3.74 -4.38
CA TRP A 17 19.14 -3.74 -3.00
C TRP A 17 17.95 -4.68 -2.80
N PHE A 18 17.39 -5.24 -3.86
CA PHE A 18 16.15 -6.00 -3.79
C PHE A 18 16.36 -7.48 -4.09
N LEU A 19 15.95 -8.34 -3.18
CA LEU A 19 15.97 -9.79 -3.37
C LEU A 19 14.57 -10.37 -3.60
N GLY A 20 13.53 -9.72 -3.11
CA GLY A 20 12.16 -10.17 -3.18
C GLY A 20 11.88 -11.41 -2.30
N SER A 21 10.60 -11.71 -2.10
CA SER A 21 10.18 -12.81 -1.21
C SER A 21 10.57 -14.20 -1.73
N LEU A 22 10.59 -14.40 -3.04
CA LEU A 22 11.03 -15.65 -3.65
C LEU A 22 12.56 -15.78 -3.60
N GLY A 23 13.27 -14.69 -3.86
CA GLY A 23 14.73 -14.65 -3.76
C GLY A 23 15.23 -14.94 -2.35
N LYS A 24 14.57 -14.40 -1.32
CA LYS A 24 14.86 -14.72 0.09
C LYS A 24 14.79 -16.22 0.38
N LYS A 25 13.85 -16.94 -0.23
CA LYS A 25 13.72 -18.42 -0.08
C LYS A 25 14.82 -19.18 -0.81
N LEU A 26 15.31 -18.67 -1.93
CA LEU A 26 16.34 -19.32 -2.74
C LEU A 26 17.76 -18.98 -2.29
N THR A 27 17.94 -17.92 -1.53
CA THR A 27 19.21 -17.38 -1.03
C THR A 27 20.12 -16.78 -2.11
N LEU A 28 21.06 -15.91 -1.69
CA LEU A 28 22.03 -15.23 -2.56
C LEU A 28 22.98 -16.19 -3.31
N SER A 29 23.03 -17.47 -2.91
CA SER A 29 23.84 -18.47 -3.64
C SER A 29 23.21 -18.92 -4.96
N ARG A 30 21.92 -18.61 -5.17
CA ARG A 30 21.15 -19.04 -6.35
C ARG A 30 20.48 -17.91 -7.12
N VAL A 31 20.34 -16.75 -6.49
CA VAL A 31 19.69 -15.56 -7.09
C VAL A 31 20.55 -14.34 -6.82
N GLU A 32 20.70 -13.49 -7.80
CA GLU A 32 21.33 -12.19 -7.62
C GLU A 32 20.30 -11.15 -7.21
N PRO A 33 20.67 -10.17 -6.34
CA PRO A 33 19.83 -9.04 -6.06
C PRO A 33 19.55 -8.20 -7.30
N GLU A 34 18.35 -7.69 -7.39
CA GLU A 34 17.87 -6.80 -8.45
C GLU A 34 17.93 -5.33 -8.00
N ASP A 35 17.88 -4.43 -8.96
CA ASP A 35 17.68 -3.02 -8.70
C ASP A 35 16.24 -2.79 -8.25
N PHE A 36 16.06 -1.86 -7.31
CA PHE A 36 14.74 -1.42 -6.87
C PHE A 36 14.56 0.05 -7.17
N SER A 37 13.50 0.39 -7.85
CA SER A 37 13.16 1.78 -8.15
C SER A 37 11.91 2.21 -7.42
N TYR A 38 11.90 3.43 -6.88
CA TYR A 38 10.70 4.07 -6.42
C TYR A 38 10.59 5.49 -6.98
N MET A 39 9.37 5.99 -7.07
CA MET A 39 9.07 7.27 -7.70
C MET A 39 8.54 8.26 -6.67
N LEU A 40 8.98 9.50 -6.76
CA LEU A 40 8.51 10.61 -5.95
C LEU A 40 7.89 11.68 -6.85
N PRO A 41 6.69 12.20 -6.53
CA PRO A 41 6.08 13.29 -7.28
C PRO A 41 6.95 14.56 -7.24
N ARG A 42 7.11 15.21 -8.40
CA ARG A 42 7.79 16.51 -8.52
C ARG A 42 6.84 17.70 -8.44
N PHE A 43 5.55 17.46 -8.49
CA PHE A 43 4.53 18.51 -8.39
C PHE A 43 4.15 18.77 -6.92
N PRO A 44 3.70 19.99 -6.59
CA PRO A 44 3.23 20.30 -5.24
C PRO A 44 2.05 19.41 -4.86
N HIS A 45 2.13 18.81 -3.70
CA HIS A 45 1.07 17.99 -3.12
C HIS A 45 1.23 17.95 -1.60
N GLU A 46 0.13 17.76 -0.91
CA GLU A 46 0.08 17.54 0.52
C GLU A 46 -1.06 16.58 0.83
N ILE A 47 -0.76 15.56 1.59
CA ILE A 47 -1.72 14.54 2.00
C ILE A 47 -1.74 14.41 3.52
N HIS A 48 -2.91 14.17 4.06
CA HIS A 48 -3.07 13.67 5.42
C HIS A 48 -3.07 12.16 5.37
N TYR A 49 -2.20 11.54 6.15
CA TYR A 49 -1.92 10.12 6.14
C TYR A 49 -2.07 9.52 7.53
N GLU A 50 -2.86 8.44 7.64
CA GLU A 50 -3.12 7.78 8.91
C GLU A 50 -2.94 6.27 8.80
N ILE A 51 -2.21 5.70 9.78
CA ILE A 51 -2.20 4.25 10.08
C ILE A 51 -2.49 4.08 11.58
N PRO A 52 -3.76 3.85 11.94
CA PRO A 52 -4.16 3.78 13.36
C PRO A 52 -3.43 2.69 14.15
N SER A 53 -3.13 1.54 13.53
CA SER A 53 -2.40 0.42 14.15
C SER A 53 -0.98 0.77 14.57
N LEU A 54 -0.37 1.76 13.91
CA LEU A 54 0.99 2.24 14.19
C LEU A 54 1.02 3.58 14.92
N GLY A 55 -0.15 4.19 15.18
CA GLY A 55 -0.24 5.53 15.75
C GLY A 55 0.27 6.63 14.81
N ILE A 56 0.35 6.36 13.51
CA ILE A 56 0.75 7.35 12.51
C ILE A 56 -0.46 8.22 12.18
N ASN A 57 -0.30 9.53 12.33
CA ASN A 57 -1.24 10.56 11.89
C ASN A 57 -0.41 11.79 11.51
N ALA A 58 -0.22 12.02 10.23
CA ALA A 58 0.73 13.00 9.72
C ALA A 58 0.19 13.75 8.50
N MET A 59 0.59 15.01 8.37
CA MET A 59 0.42 15.83 7.15
C MET A 59 1.78 15.99 6.49
N GLY A 60 1.85 15.84 5.19
CA GLY A 60 3.10 16.04 4.47
C GLY A 60 3.03 15.63 3.00
N THR A 61 4.20 15.59 2.40
CA THR A 61 4.36 15.15 1.02
C THR A 61 4.35 13.62 0.91
N PHE A 62 4.41 13.11 -0.29
CA PHE A 62 4.30 11.68 -0.61
C PHE A 62 5.27 10.80 0.19
N GLU A 63 6.43 11.33 0.58
CA GLU A 63 7.46 10.64 1.34
C GLU A 63 6.99 10.13 2.70
N ILE A 64 5.95 10.74 3.31
CA ILE A 64 5.39 10.26 4.58
C ILE A 64 4.75 8.87 4.47
N THR A 65 4.48 8.40 3.25
CA THR A 65 3.93 7.07 2.99
C THR A 65 4.98 5.97 2.95
N TYR A 66 6.27 6.34 3.01
CA TYR A 66 7.38 5.40 3.01
C TYR A 66 7.96 5.19 4.40
N ASP A 67 8.19 3.93 4.75
CA ASP A 67 8.95 3.58 5.93
C ASP A 67 10.46 3.82 5.70
N PRO A 68 11.06 4.84 6.33
CA PRO A 68 12.47 5.16 6.12
C PRO A 68 13.42 4.04 6.59
N TYR A 69 12.97 3.18 7.50
CA TYR A 69 13.78 2.05 7.98
C TYR A 69 14.12 1.09 6.83
N GLN A 70 13.16 0.77 5.96
CA GLN A 70 13.38 -0.14 4.85
C GLN A 70 14.42 0.37 3.85
N PHE A 71 14.55 1.70 3.74
CA PHE A 71 15.47 2.37 2.79
C PHE A 71 16.78 2.82 3.43
N SER A 72 17.07 2.48 4.69
CA SER A 72 18.22 3.02 5.41
C SER A 72 19.54 2.29 5.16
N SER A 73 19.49 1.00 4.81
CA SER A 73 20.66 0.16 4.53
C SER A 73 20.27 -1.13 3.83
N ILE A 74 21.23 -1.76 3.15
CA ILE A 74 21.03 -3.10 2.58
C ILE A 74 20.93 -4.13 3.70
N ASP A 75 19.84 -4.89 3.68
CA ASP A 75 19.69 -6.14 4.42
C ASP A 75 18.70 -7.01 3.67
N TYR A 76 19.20 -7.99 2.94
CA TYR A 76 18.38 -8.79 2.04
C TYR A 76 17.37 -9.71 2.74
N TYR A 77 17.55 -9.98 4.02
CA TYR A 77 16.72 -10.93 4.76
C TYR A 77 15.76 -10.25 5.74
N GLU A 78 16.22 -9.22 6.44
CA GLU A 78 15.42 -8.51 7.44
C GLU A 78 14.62 -7.34 6.85
N LYS A 79 15.11 -6.77 5.73
CA LYS A 79 14.45 -5.64 5.05
C LYS A 79 13.89 -6.06 3.71
N THR A 80 12.81 -5.41 3.34
CA THR A 80 12.20 -5.55 2.02
C THR A 80 11.75 -4.18 1.54
N LEU A 81 12.42 -3.64 0.51
CA LEU A 81 12.09 -2.31 -0.02
C LEU A 81 10.61 -2.20 -0.43
N TYR A 82 10.02 -3.30 -0.87
CA TYR A 82 8.59 -3.36 -1.18
C TYR A 82 7.71 -3.09 0.05
N GLU A 83 8.09 -3.55 1.23
CA GLU A 83 7.41 -3.29 2.50
C GLU A 83 7.63 -1.85 2.99
N GLY A 84 8.53 -1.12 2.36
CA GLY A 84 8.69 0.32 2.59
C GLY A 84 7.46 1.13 2.20
N TYR A 85 6.65 0.65 1.27
CA TYR A 85 5.39 1.29 0.93
C TYR A 85 4.35 1.08 2.04
N ASN A 86 3.74 2.17 2.50
CA ASN A 86 2.69 2.19 3.53
C ASN A 86 3.07 1.52 4.85
N TYR A 87 4.37 1.48 5.19
CA TYR A 87 4.85 0.80 6.39
C TYR A 87 4.40 -0.67 6.43
N SER A 88 4.47 -1.37 5.28
CA SER A 88 4.05 -2.76 5.10
C SER A 88 2.52 -2.95 5.11
N ASP A 89 2.05 -4.13 5.52
CA ASP A 89 0.64 -4.45 5.60
C ASP A 89 0.04 -3.91 6.91
N ASN A 90 -1.09 -3.23 6.80
CA ASN A 90 -1.80 -2.66 7.93
C ASN A 90 -3.30 -2.91 7.80
N PRO A 91 -4.03 -3.11 8.92
CA PRO A 91 -5.47 -3.37 8.89
C PRO A 91 -6.27 -2.28 8.19
N VAL A 92 -5.90 -1.01 8.47
CA VAL A 92 -6.55 0.18 7.91
C VAL A 92 -5.51 1.24 7.65
N ILE A 93 -5.56 1.84 6.46
CA ILE A 93 -4.79 3.03 6.09
C ILE A 93 -5.75 4.06 5.53
N ARG A 94 -5.57 5.34 5.86
CA ARG A 94 -6.38 6.43 5.35
C ARG A 94 -5.52 7.52 4.74
N PHE A 95 -6.01 8.07 3.64
CA PHE A 95 -5.45 9.24 3.00
C PHE A 95 -6.56 10.26 2.79
N HIS A 96 -6.23 11.53 3.02
CA HIS A 96 -7.06 12.64 2.65
C HIS A 96 -6.22 13.68 1.92
N ASN A 97 -6.65 14.04 0.72
CA ASN A 97 -5.96 14.99 -0.15
C ASN A 97 -6.82 16.24 -0.34
N ASN A 98 -6.47 17.30 0.38
CA ASN A 98 -7.19 18.58 0.33
C ASN A 98 -7.10 19.32 -1.02
N GLN A 99 -6.22 18.88 -1.91
CA GLN A 99 -6.05 19.52 -3.23
C GLN A 99 -7.04 18.98 -4.27
N VAL A 100 -7.67 17.84 -3.97
CA VAL A 100 -8.74 17.27 -4.81
C VAL A 100 -10.07 17.68 -4.23
N ILE A 101 -10.74 18.65 -4.88
CA ILE A 101 -12.03 19.18 -4.44
C ILE A 101 -13.15 18.40 -5.13
N ASP A 102 -14.22 18.10 -4.40
CA ASP A 102 -15.37 17.30 -4.87
C ASP A 102 -14.94 15.93 -5.45
N GLY A 103 -13.86 15.40 -4.91
CA GLY A 103 -13.30 14.12 -5.30
C GLY A 103 -14.12 12.94 -4.81
N LYS A 104 -13.83 11.78 -5.38
CA LYS A 104 -14.47 10.53 -4.98
C LYS A 104 -13.89 10.01 -3.67
N ARG A 105 -14.77 9.35 -2.92
CA ARG A 105 -14.38 8.54 -1.75
C ARG A 105 -14.18 7.10 -2.21
N ILE A 106 -12.97 6.60 -2.10
CA ILE A 106 -12.60 5.26 -2.57
C ILE A 106 -12.25 4.37 -1.39
N LEU A 107 -12.80 3.16 -1.39
CA LEU A 107 -12.42 2.08 -0.50
C LEU A 107 -11.63 1.04 -1.31
N ILE A 108 -10.41 0.73 -0.87
CA ILE A 108 -9.61 -0.37 -1.42
C ILE A 108 -9.61 -1.53 -0.43
N ILE A 109 -9.99 -2.70 -0.93
CA ILE A 109 -9.85 -3.99 -0.23
C ILE A 109 -8.66 -4.68 -0.85
N LYS A 110 -7.65 -5.02 -0.05
CA LYS A 110 -6.36 -5.45 -0.60
C LYS A 110 -5.70 -6.59 0.17
N ASP A 111 -4.71 -7.21 -0.47
CA ASP A 111 -3.56 -7.85 0.17
C ASP A 111 -2.29 -7.03 -0.11
N SER A 112 -1.10 -7.56 0.23
CA SER A 112 0.18 -6.86 0.03
C SER A 112 0.45 -6.44 -1.42
N PHE A 113 -0.22 -7.06 -2.39
CA PHE A 113 -0.02 -6.78 -3.81
C PHE A 113 -0.36 -5.34 -4.22
N ALA A 114 -1.25 -4.68 -3.47
CA ALA A 114 -1.63 -3.30 -3.72
C ALA A 114 -0.73 -2.25 -3.04
N ASN A 115 0.21 -2.63 -2.17
CA ASN A 115 0.96 -1.68 -1.36
C ASN A 115 1.66 -0.59 -2.18
N VAL A 116 2.21 -0.92 -3.34
CA VAL A 116 2.89 0.05 -4.22
C VAL A 116 1.90 1.03 -4.87
N ILE A 117 0.71 0.56 -5.25
CA ILE A 117 -0.26 1.36 -6.02
C ILE A 117 -0.99 2.39 -5.14
N VAL A 118 -1.26 2.01 -3.91
CA VAL A 118 -2.09 2.79 -2.97
C VAL A 118 -1.62 4.23 -2.78
N PRO A 119 -0.35 4.53 -2.49
CA PRO A 119 0.10 5.90 -2.32
C PRO A 119 -0.09 6.76 -3.57
N PHE A 120 0.11 6.19 -4.77
CA PHE A 120 -0.09 6.92 -6.03
C PHE A 120 -1.57 7.23 -6.29
N LEU A 121 -2.48 6.35 -5.92
CA LEU A 121 -3.92 6.62 -6.01
C LEU A 121 -4.33 7.77 -5.11
N SER A 122 -3.73 7.94 -3.94
CA SER A 122 -4.02 9.03 -3.02
C SER A 122 -3.74 10.43 -3.60
N LEU A 123 -2.86 10.52 -4.61
CA LEU A 123 -2.57 11.79 -5.27
C LEU A 123 -3.72 12.30 -6.14
N GLY A 124 -4.60 11.41 -6.59
CA GLY A 124 -5.70 11.73 -7.52
C GLY A 124 -7.10 11.65 -6.91
N VAL A 125 -7.23 11.33 -5.62
CA VAL A 125 -8.53 11.19 -4.95
C VAL A 125 -8.57 11.99 -3.66
N GLU A 126 -9.75 12.49 -3.30
CA GLU A 126 -9.92 13.26 -2.07
C GLU A 126 -9.81 12.39 -0.82
N ASN A 127 -10.55 11.28 -0.80
CA ASN A 127 -10.59 10.37 0.34
C ASN A 127 -10.32 8.94 -0.13
N LEU A 128 -9.24 8.35 0.36
CA LEU A 128 -8.88 6.97 0.11
C LEU A 128 -8.77 6.22 1.43
N CYS A 129 -9.54 5.17 1.58
CA CYS A 129 -9.42 4.22 2.68
C CYS A 129 -9.01 2.86 2.14
N VAL A 130 -8.09 2.21 2.83
CA VAL A 130 -7.53 0.92 2.44
C VAL A 130 -7.70 -0.06 3.58
N ILE A 131 -8.22 -1.23 3.28
CA ILE A 131 -8.42 -2.32 4.24
C ILE A 131 -7.71 -3.57 3.76
N ASP A 132 -6.88 -4.12 4.62
CA ASP A 132 -6.34 -5.47 4.45
C ASP A 132 -7.21 -6.46 5.25
N THR A 133 -8.03 -7.22 4.56
CA THR A 133 -8.98 -8.13 5.20
C THR A 133 -8.31 -9.28 5.97
N ARG A 134 -7.05 -9.57 5.72
CA ARG A 134 -6.27 -10.55 6.47
C ARG A 134 -5.96 -10.09 7.90
N MET A 135 -5.97 -8.77 8.13
CA MET A 135 -5.60 -8.12 9.39
C MET A 135 -6.77 -7.35 10.03
N PHE A 136 -7.77 -6.99 9.24
CA PHE A 136 -8.93 -6.24 9.71
C PHE A 136 -9.88 -7.16 10.48
N THR A 137 -10.16 -6.83 11.72
CA THR A 137 -10.99 -7.66 12.63
C THR A 137 -12.44 -7.17 12.75
N GLY A 138 -12.79 -6.07 12.09
CA GLY A 138 -14.15 -5.53 12.08
C GLY A 138 -15.00 -6.13 10.97
N SER A 139 -16.32 -5.87 11.01
CA SER A 139 -17.22 -6.17 9.90
C SER A 139 -16.95 -5.20 8.74
N LEU A 140 -16.55 -5.73 7.58
CA LEU A 140 -16.32 -4.92 6.39
C LEU A 140 -17.62 -4.33 5.85
N LEU A 141 -18.75 -5.04 5.97
CA LEU A 141 -20.06 -4.52 5.56
C LEU A 141 -20.42 -3.29 6.39
N ARG A 142 -20.32 -3.38 7.72
CA ARG A 142 -20.59 -2.25 8.60
C ARG A 142 -19.63 -1.08 8.31
N PHE A 143 -18.35 -1.35 8.12
CA PHE A 143 -17.37 -0.33 7.77
C PHE A 143 -17.75 0.37 6.47
N THR A 144 -18.16 -0.38 5.44
CA THR A 144 -18.57 0.16 4.14
C THR A 144 -19.81 1.04 4.27
N ASP A 145 -20.79 0.62 5.07
CA ASP A 145 -22.00 1.41 5.34
C ASP A 145 -21.71 2.73 6.08
N GLU A 146 -20.76 2.72 6.99
CA GLU A 146 -20.30 3.92 7.72
C GLU A 146 -19.43 4.83 6.86
N TYR A 147 -18.47 4.27 6.14
CA TYR A 147 -17.54 5.04 5.27
C TYR A 147 -18.22 5.59 4.03
N ARG A 148 -19.21 4.90 3.47
CA ARG A 148 -19.99 5.28 2.28
C ARG A 148 -19.11 5.60 1.08
N PRO A 149 -18.33 4.65 0.57
CA PRO A 149 -17.49 4.88 -0.60
C PRO A 149 -18.34 5.08 -1.86
N ASP A 150 -17.87 5.95 -2.76
CA ASP A 150 -18.40 6.05 -4.13
C ASP A 150 -17.95 4.88 -5.00
N ILE A 151 -16.74 4.37 -4.71
CA ILE A 151 -16.10 3.30 -5.46
C ILE A 151 -15.45 2.32 -4.48
N VAL A 152 -15.65 1.04 -4.71
CA VAL A 152 -14.92 -0.04 -4.02
C VAL A 152 -14.03 -0.73 -5.04
N LEU A 153 -12.72 -0.80 -4.75
CA LEU A 153 -11.73 -1.52 -5.56
C LEU A 153 -11.22 -2.73 -4.77
N ILE A 154 -11.15 -3.88 -5.41
CA ILE A 154 -10.52 -5.08 -4.84
C ILE A 154 -9.22 -5.31 -5.62
N ILE A 155 -8.08 -5.19 -4.94
CA ILE A 155 -6.75 -5.34 -5.54
C ILE A 155 -5.97 -6.37 -4.72
N ALA A 156 -5.82 -7.57 -5.27
CA ALA A 156 -5.16 -8.67 -4.59
C ALA A 156 -4.38 -9.56 -5.55
N ASN A 157 -3.44 -10.30 -5.01
CA ASN A 157 -2.73 -11.33 -5.76
C ASN A 157 -3.72 -12.39 -6.27
N PRO A 158 -3.59 -12.87 -7.51
CA PRO A 158 -4.45 -13.94 -8.03
C PRO A 158 -4.58 -15.15 -7.12
N SER A 159 -3.52 -15.54 -6.42
CA SER A 159 -3.56 -16.65 -5.46
C SER A 159 -4.45 -16.40 -4.24
N SER A 160 -4.80 -15.16 -3.94
CA SER A 160 -5.76 -14.84 -2.88
C SER A 160 -7.19 -15.23 -3.25
N TYR A 161 -7.50 -15.30 -4.55
CA TYR A 161 -8.80 -15.72 -5.06
C TYR A 161 -8.95 -17.24 -5.11
N GLU A 162 -7.85 -18.00 -5.12
CA GLU A 162 -7.85 -19.46 -5.21
C GLU A 162 -7.92 -20.15 -3.84
N ARG A 163 -7.73 -19.40 -2.75
CA ARG A 163 -7.79 -19.99 -1.41
C ARG A 163 -9.21 -20.40 -1.09
N PRO A 164 -9.44 -21.69 -0.71
CA PRO A 164 -10.73 -22.10 -0.22
C PRO A 164 -11.14 -21.24 0.97
N ILE A 165 -12.42 -20.89 1.00
CA ILE A 165 -12.99 -20.18 2.15
C ILE A 165 -12.94 -21.13 3.34
N ASP A 166 -12.04 -20.88 4.25
CA ASP A 166 -12.05 -21.56 5.54
C ASP A 166 -13.03 -20.85 6.47
N TRP A 167 -14.25 -21.36 6.51
CA TRP A 167 -15.33 -20.81 7.29
C TRP A 167 -15.09 -20.87 8.81
N GLU A 168 -14.18 -21.73 9.27
CA GLU A 168 -13.89 -21.91 10.68
C GLU A 168 -12.86 -20.89 11.18
N SER A 169 -11.86 -20.57 10.35
CA SER A 169 -10.77 -19.66 10.75
C SER A 169 -11.08 -18.18 10.53
N HIS A 170 -12.17 -17.83 9.85
CA HIS A 170 -12.53 -16.44 9.48
C HIS A 170 -11.41 -15.65 8.78
N THR A 171 -10.47 -16.34 8.13
CA THR A 171 -9.27 -15.76 7.51
C THR A 171 -9.35 -15.66 5.99
N SER A 172 -10.52 -15.83 5.42
CA SER A 172 -10.71 -15.66 3.98
C SER A 172 -10.60 -14.19 3.58
N PHE A 173 -9.84 -13.91 2.53
CA PHE A 173 -9.78 -12.58 1.91
C PHE A 173 -11.18 -12.01 1.57
N PHE A 174 -12.14 -12.88 1.31
CA PHE A 174 -13.53 -12.54 0.98
C PHE A 174 -14.52 -12.67 2.14
N ASP A 175 -14.05 -12.80 3.37
CA ASP A 175 -14.95 -12.72 4.52
C ASP A 175 -15.29 -11.26 4.82
N PHE A 176 -16.43 -10.83 4.31
CA PHE A 176 -16.92 -9.44 4.45
C PHE A 176 -17.86 -9.24 5.65
N ARG A 177 -18.05 -10.25 6.51
CA ARG A 177 -18.96 -10.21 7.67
C ARG A 177 -18.51 -9.25 8.76
#